data_5c386046f4929c811b9da590d2dfdf07
#
_entry.id   5c386046f4929c811b9da590d2dfdf07
#
_cell.length_a   1.000
_cell.length_b   1.000
_cell.length_c   1.000
_cell.angle_alpha   90.00
_cell.angle_beta   90.00
_cell.angle_gamma   90.00
#
_symmetry.space_group_name_H-M   'P 1'
#
loop_
_entity.id
_entity.type
_entity.pdbx_description
1 polymer ?
#
loop_
_entity_poly.entity_id
_entity_poly.type
_entity_poly.pdbx_seq_one_letter_code
_entity_poly.pdbx_strand_id
1 'polypeptide(L)'
;RSLVLPAQKGARREPAAVPPGIPLLGRIAAGAPITAVENHEDTIPLRPDWVATGGQEVFALRVRGDSMIEAHIMDGDLVLVRKQEAAGPGDIVAAMVDGEATVKRFAREGGAVVLRPEHPTMKPIVVEAGRGDFRILGKVVGVMRQI
;
A
#
# COMPACT_ATOMS: atom_id res chain seq x y z
N ARG A 1 44.83 -8.87 -4.13
CA ARG A 1 44.21 -8.45 -4.30
C ARG A 1 43.46 -7.99 -4.32
N SER A 2 43.62 -8.11 -4.16
CA SER A 2 42.67 -7.68 -4.28
C SER A 2 42.00 -7.20 -4.27
N LEU A 3 42.09 -7.32 -4.11
CA LEU A 3 41.24 -6.83 -4.22
C LEU A 3 40.66 -6.06 -4.24
N VAL A 4 41.00 -6.28 -4.14
CA VAL A 4 40.21 -5.52 -4.28
C VAL A 4 39.75 -4.97 -4.48
N LEU A 5 39.91 -5.06 -4.34
CA LEU A 5 39.25 -4.43 -4.65
C LEU A 5 38.81 -3.65 -5.04
N PRO A 6 39.01 -3.58 -5.05
CA PRO A 6 38.29 -2.83 -5.47
C PRO A 6 37.60 -2.40 -5.70
N ALA A 7 37.68 -2.58 -5.57
CA ALA A 7 36.73 -2.12 -5.80
C ALA A 7 36.15 -1.83 -5.57
N GLN A 8 36.33 -1.92 -5.29
CA GLN A 8 35.61 -1.60 -5.19
C GLN A 8 35.14 -0.93 -5.23
N LYS A 9 35.50 -0.97 -5.20
CA LYS A 9 34.91 -0.28 -5.41
C LYS A 9 34.11 0.15 -5.56
N GLY A 10 34.13 0.19 -5.44
CA GLY A 10 33.23 0.57 -5.59
C GLY A 10 32.65 0.97 -5.49
N ALA A 11 32.62 0.71 -5.12
CA ALA A 11 31.80 1.04 -5.00
C ALA A 11 31.31 1.87 -4.77
N ARG A 12 31.43 2.16 -4.78
CA ARG A 12 30.81 2.93 -4.91
C ARG A 12 30.04 3.55 -4.79
N ARG A 13 30.02 3.96 -4.55
CA ARG A 13 29.31 4.39 -4.37
C ARG A 13 28.43 4.96 -4.71
N GLU A 14 28.11 4.45 -4.46
CA GLU A 14 26.84 4.73 -4.67
C GLU A 14 26.24 5.52 -3.70
N PRO A 15 25.57 6.46 -4.09
CA PRO A 15 24.99 7.37 -3.19
C PRO A 15 24.16 6.68 -2.21
N ALA A 16 24.14 7.22 -1.11
CA ALA A 16 23.40 6.88 -0.04
C ALA A 16 22.16 6.34 -0.48
N ALA A 17 22.27 5.25 -0.99
CA ALA A 17 21.16 4.61 -1.51
C ALA A 17 20.20 4.40 -0.42
N VAL A 18 18.98 4.62 -0.73
CA VAL A 18 17.90 4.16 0.10
C VAL A 18 18.09 2.66 0.22
N PRO A 19 18.15 2.11 1.43
CA PRO A 19 18.26 0.67 1.58
C PRO A 19 17.15 -0.01 0.80
N PRO A 20 17.40 -1.15 0.17
CA PRO A 20 16.34 -1.86 -0.49
C PRO A 20 15.27 -2.25 0.52
N GLY A 21 14.04 -2.05 0.13
CA GLY A 21 12.93 -2.34 1.02
C GLY A 21 11.64 -1.79 0.49
N ILE A 22 10.60 -1.94 1.29
CA ILE A 22 9.27 -1.47 0.95
C ILE A 22 9.03 -0.18 1.70
N PRO A 23 8.71 0.92 0.99
CA PRO A 23 8.43 2.17 1.69
C PRO A 23 7.12 2.08 2.46
N LEU A 24 7.17 2.48 3.72
CA LEU A 24 5.98 2.67 4.53
C LEU A 24 5.55 4.12 4.35
N LEU A 25 4.32 4.30 3.90
CA LEU A 25 3.81 5.64 3.64
C LEU A 25 3.02 6.13 4.84
N GLY A 26 3.23 7.38 5.20
CA GLY A 26 2.47 8.03 6.23
C GLY A 26 1.30 8.77 5.65
N ARG A 27 1.29 10.10 5.85
CA ARG A 27 0.25 10.92 5.24
C ARG A 27 0.52 11.05 3.76
N ILE A 28 -0.50 10.86 2.95
CA ILE A 28 -0.38 10.94 1.51
C ILE A 28 -0.76 12.34 1.06
N ALA A 29 0.18 13.01 0.41
CA ALA A 29 -0.02 14.38 -0.05
C ALA A 29 -0.98 14.39 -1.25
N ALA A 30 -1.89 15.34 -1.24
CA ALA A 30 -2.84 15.50 -2.34
C ALA A 30 -2.07 15.87 -3.61
N GLY A 31 -2.44 15.23 -4.72
CA GLY A 31 -1.86 15.56 -6.01
C GLY A 31 -0.48 14.98 -6.28
N ALA A 32 0.16 14.40 -5.28
CA ALA A 32 1.46 13.76 -5.46
C ALA A 32 1.28 12.31 -5.87
N PRO A 33 2.25 11.73 -6.61
CA PRO A 33 2.24 10.29 -6.81
C PRO A 33 2.26 9.59 -5.46
N ILE A 34 1.59 8.44 -5.36
CA ILE A 34 1.44 7.77 -4.08
C ILE A 34 2.79 7.41 -3.46
N THR A 35 3.77 7.05 -4.26
CA THR A 35 5.09 6.65 -3.77
C THR A 35 6.10 7.79 -3.77
N ALA A 36 5.64 9.04 -3.84
CA ALA A 36 6.53 10.20 -3.78
C ALA A 36 7.27 10.23 -2.45
N VAL A 37 8.48 10.76 -2.48
CA VAL A 37 9.35 10.77 -1.30
C VAL A 37 8.69 11.46 -0.10
N GLU A 38 7.93 12.52 -0.36
CA GLU A 38 7.29 13.25 0.74
C GLU A 38 6.26 12.42 1.49
N ASN A 39 5.82 11.30 0.94
CA ASN A 39 4.89 10.42 1.63
C ASN A 39 5.59 9.35 2.46
N HIS A 40 6.91 9.20 2.33
CA HIS A 40 7.64 8.15 3.02
C HIS A 40 7.76 8.45 4.51
N GLU A 41 7.41 7.47 5.31
CA GLU A 41 7.59 7.57 6.76
C GLU A 41 8.76 6.70 7.21
N ASP A 42 8.94 5.53 6.59
CA ASP A 42 9.94 4.57 6.99
C ASP A 42 10.18 3.62 5.83
N THR A 43 11.13 2.73 5.97
CA THR A 43 11.40 1.68 4.99
C THR A 43 11.38 0.35 5.69
N ILE A 44 10.60 -0.59 5.17
CA ILE A 44 10.51 -1.93 5.73
C ILE A 44 11.57 -2.77 5.04
N PRO A 45 12.48 -3.41 5.79
CA PRO A 45 13.58 -4.18 5.20
C PRO A 45 13.09 -5.53 4.69
N LEU A 46 12.26 -5.51 3.68
CA LEU A 46 11.69 -6.68 3.05
C LEU A 46 11.86 -6.53 1.55
N ARG A 47 12.28 -7.60 0.89
CA ARG A 47 12.52 -7.54 -0.54
C ARG A 47 11.20 -7.33 -1.27
N PRO A 48 11.09 -6.28 -2.09
CA PRO A 48 9.84 -6.02 -2.80
C PRO A 48 9.43 -7.15 -3.73
N ASP A 49 10.37 -7.91 -4.28
CA ASP A 49 10.05 -8.99 -5.21
C ASP A 49 9.36 -10.18 -4.54
N TRP A 50 9.30 -10.21 -3.21
CA TRP A 50 8.52 -11.22 -2.51
C TRP A 50 7.03 -11.09 -2.77
N VAL A 51 6.56 -9.86 -2.94
CA VAL A 51 5.13 -9.58 -3.04
C VAL A 51 4.77 -8.94 -4.36
N ALA A 52 5.73 -8.39 -5.09
CA ALA A 52 5.45 -7.73 -6.35
C ALA A 52 5.53 -8.73 -7.48
N THR A 53 4.55 -8.70 -8.35
CA THR A 53 4.56 -9.48 -9.56
C THR A 53 4.39 -8.51 -10.72
N GLY A 54 5.03 -8.83 -11.86
CA GLY A 54 4.89 -8.01 -13.04
C GLY A 54 5.56 -6.65 -12.97
N GLY A 55 6.47 -6.45 -12.01
CA GLY A 55 7.24 -5.22 -11.92
C GLY A 55 6.52 -4.04 -11.29
N GLN A 56 5.32 -4.23 -10.76
CA GLN A 56 4.63 -3.13 -10.08
C GLN A 56 5.33 -2.75 -8.80
N GLU A 57 5.21 -1.48 -8.45
CA GLU A 57 5.72 -0.98 -7.17
C GLU A 57 4.88 -1.51 -6.02
N VAL A 58 5.54 -1.68 -4.87
CA VAL A 58 4.88 -2.11 -3.64
C VAL A 58 5.17 -1.08 -2.57
N PHE A 59 4.18 -0.75 -1.79
CA PHE A 59 4.34 0.13 -0.63
C PHE A 59 3.54 -0.44 0.52
N ALA A 60 3.75 0.09 1.71
CA ALA A 60 3.05 -0.37 2.90
C ALA A 60 2.26 0.78 3.50
N LEU A 61 1.15 0.43 4.15
CA LEU A 61 0.33 1.37 4.89
C LEU A 61 0.04 0.77 6.26
N ARG A 62 -0.04 1.63 7.27
CA ARG A 62 -0.41 1.21 8.60
C ARG A 62 -1.94 1.24 8.73
N VAL A 63 -2.50 0.13 9.19
CA VAL A 63 -3.94 0.01 9.37
C VAL A 63 -4.35 0.69 10.66
N ARG A 64 -5.41 1.47 10.61
CA ARG A 64 -5.99 2.12 11.77
C ARG A 64 -7.41 1.65 11.92
N GLY A 65 -7.76 1.24 13.14
CA GLY A 65 -9.10 0.79 13.44
C GLY A 65 -9.32 -0.68 13.12
N ASP A 66 -10.55 -1.12 13.22
CA ASP A 66 -10.89 -2.52 13.14
C ASP A 66 -11.85 -2.87 12.01
N SER A 67 -11.94 -2.02 10.99
CA SER A 67 -12.90 -2.23 9.90
C SER A 67 -12.67 -3.50 9.11
N MET A 68 -11.49 -4.12 9.22
CA MET A 68 -11.15 -5.33 8.49
C MET A 68 -10.84 -6.49 9.42
N ILE A 69 -11.36 -6.45 10.63
CA ILE A 69 -11.01 -7.42 11.66
C ILE A 69 -11.42 -8.85 11.28
N GLU A 70 -12.52 -9.00 10.54
CA GLU A 70 -12.97 -10.32 10.12
C GLU A 70 -12.16 -10.89 8.96
N ALA A 71 -11.32 -10.07 8.35
CA ALA A 71 -10.33 -10.54 7.39
C ALA A 71 -8.97 -10.73 8.05
N HIS A 72 -8.94 -10.67 9.39
CA HIS A 72 -7.72 -10.86 10.19
C HIS A 72 -6.70 -9.75 9.97
N ILE A 73 -7.16 -8.56 9.61
CA ILE A 73 -6.33 -7.36 9.52
C ILE A 73 -6.69 -6.47 10.70
N MET A 74 -5.72 -6.28 11.59
CA MET A 74 -5.95 -5.64 12.87
C MET A 74 -5.39 -4.24 12.90
N ASP A 75 -5.88 -3.43 13.83
CA ASP A 75 -5.31 -2.11 14.09
C ASP A 75 -3.81 -2.24 14.36
N GLY A 76 -3.01 -1.40 13.70
CA GLY A 76 -1.57 -1.43 13.86
C GLY A 76 -0.83 -2.32 12.88
N ASP A 77 -1.54 -3.19 12.17
CA ASP A 77 -0.91 -4.02 11.15
C ASP A 77 -0.38 -3.16 10.01
N LEU A 78 0.61 -3.67 9.29
CA LEU A 78 1.05 -3.08 8.04
C LEU A 78 0.49 -3.92 6.91
N VAL A 79 -0.16 -3.27 5.96
CA VAL A 79 -0.60 -3.95 4.74
C VAL A 79 0.38 -3.63 3.64
N LEU A 80 0.72 -4.65 2.86
CA LEU A 80 1.61 -4.51 1.72
C LEU A 80 0.72 -4.36 0.50
N VAL A 81 0.92 -3.30 -0.26
CA VAL A 81 0.01 -2.91 -1.33
C VAL A 81 0.78 -2.88 -2.63
N ARG A 82 0.31 -3.63 -3.61
CA ARG A 82 0.82 -3.57 -4.96
C ARG A 82 0.12 -2.42 -5.67
N LYS A 83 0.90 -1.46 -6.15
CA LYS A 83 0.35 -0.27 -6.78
C LYS A 83 -0.38 -0.65 -8.06
N GLN A 84 -1.65 -0.30 -8.14
CA GLN A 84 -2.45 -0.46 -9.35
C GLN A 84 -3.69 0.42 -9.22
N GLU A 85 -4.26 0.82 -10.34
CA GLU A 85 -5.38 1.76 -10.34
C GLU A 85 -6.72 1.07 -10.49
N ALA A 86 -6.72 -0.21 -10.80
CA ALA A 86 -7.94 -0.98 -10.98
C ALA A 86 -7.97 -2.13 -10.00
N ALA A 87 -9.17 -2.61 -9.70
CA ALA A 87 -9.35 -3.73 -8.79
C ALA A 87 -10.50 -4.59 -9.27
N GLY A 88 -10.48 -5.86 -8.88
CA GLY A 88 -11.54 -6.80 -9.19
C GLY A 88 -12.41 -7.03 -7.96
N PRO A 89 -13.65 -7.50 -8.17
CA PRO A 89 -14.53 -7.81 -7.06
C PRO A 89 -13.89 -8.84 -6.13
N GLY A 90 -13.96 -8.58 -4.83
CA GLY A 90 -13.38 -9.45 -3.84
C GLY A 90 -11.96 -9.13 -3.45
N ASP A 91 -11.27 -8.27 -4.20
CA ASP A 91 -9.93 -7.84 -3.82
C ASP A 91 -10.01 -6.98 -2.56
N ILE A 92 -9.00 -7.12 -1.69
CA ILE A 92 -8.81 -6.16 -0.61
C ILE A 92 -7.93 -5.06 -1.17
N VAL A 93 -8.39 -3.83 -1.08
CA VAL A 93 -7.71 -2.69 -1.71
C VAL A 93 -7.40 -1.62 -0.69
N ALA A 94 -6.39 -0.83 -1.02
CA ALA A 94 -6.17 0.46 -0.38
C ALA A 94 -6.72 1.52 -1.31
N ALA A 95 -7.49 2.44 -0.78
CA ALA A 95 -8.14 3.48 -1.56
C ALA A 95 -8.10 4.80 -0.82
N MET A 96 -8.08 5.90 -1.59
CA MET A 96 -8.27 7.24 -1.02
C MET A 96 -9.73 7.60 -1.14
N VAL A 97 -10.33 7.96 -0.04
CA VAL A 97 -11.72 8.42 0.01
C VAL A 97 -11.75 9.66 0.89
N ASP A 98 -12.20 10.77 0.34
CA ASP A 98 -12.30 12.02 1.10
C ASP A 98 -10.98 12.41 1.78
N GLY A 99 -9.88 12.20 1.07
CA GLY A 99 -8.57 12.61 1.56
C GLY A 99 -7.90 11.66 2.52
N GLU A 100 -8.50 10.50 2.78
CA GLU A 100 -7.94 9.52 3.71
C GLU A 100 -7.77 8.18 3.03
N ALA A 101 -6.66 7.50 3.35
CA ALA A 101 -6.44 6.15 2.87
C ALA A 101 -7.22 5.18 3.75
N THR A 102 -7.88 4.23 3.12
CA THR A 102 -8.63 3.19 3.81
C THR A 102 -8.38 1.85 3.15
N VAL A 103 -8.54 0.77 3.91
CA VAL A 103 -8.40 -0.60 3.42
C VAL A 103 -9.76 -1.26 3.54
N LYS A 104 -10.27 -1.77 2.42
CA LYS A 104 -11.61 -2.35 2.37
C LYS A 104 -11.64 -3.41 1.29
N ARG A 105 -12.71 -4.19 1.27
CA ARG A 105 -12.94 -5.15 0.20
C ARG A 105 -13.68 -4.46 -0.93
N PHE A 106 -13.18 -4.64 -2.14
CA PHE A 106 -13.71 -3.98 -3.32
C PHE A 106 -14.89 -4.75 -3.89
N ALA A 107 -15.95 -4.05 -4.25
CA ALA A 107 -17.10 -4.62 -4.94
C ALA A 107 -17.68 -3.56 -5.88
N ARG A 108 -18.48 -4.04 -6.84
CA ARG A 108 -19.24 -3.16 -7.72
C ARG A 108 -20.69 -3.55 -7.63
N GLU A 109 -21.56 -2.56 -7.50
CA GLU A 109 -22.99 -2.79 -7.43
C GLU A 109 -23.70 -1.66 -8.17
N GLY A 110 -24.45 -2.02 -9.21
CA GLY A 110 -25.25 -1.04 -9.94
C GLY A 110 -24.45 0.12 -10.52
N GLY A 111 -23.23 -0.13 -10.97
CA GLY A 111 -22.39 0.92 -11.53
C GLY A 111 -21.60 1.72 -10.52
N ALA A 112 -21.83 1.50 -9.23
CA ALA A 112 -21.10 2.17 -8.18
C ALA A 112 -20.00 1.25 -7.63
N VAL A 113 -18.93 1.85 -7.12
CA VAL A 113 -17.91 1.13 -6.38
C VAL A 113 -18.38 1.04 -4.93
N VAL A 114 -18.30 -0.14 -4.36
CA VAL A 114 -18.67 -0.35 -2.96
C VAL A 114 -17.44 -0.87 -2.24
N LEU A 115 -17.04 -0.15 -1.19
CA LEU A 115 -15.91 -0.52 -0.36
C LEU A 115 -16.47 -1.13 0.91
N ARG A 116 -16.35 -2.45 1.03
CA ARG A 116 -16.96 -3.18 2.12
C ARG A 116 -15.98 -3.43 3.25
N PRO A 117 -16.34 -3.08 4.49
CA PRO A 117 -15.55 -3.52 5.64
C PRO A 117 -15.78 -5.01 5.88
N GLU A 118 -14.80 -5.63 6.52
CA GLU A 118 -14.95 -6.99 7.04
C GLU A 118 -15.17 -6.88 8.52
N HIS A 119 -16.39 -6.50 8.89
CA HIS A 119 -16.74 -6.13 10.25
C HIS A 119 -18.22 -6.42 10.46
N PRO A 120 -18.62 -6.91 11.63
CA PRO A 120 -20.03 -7.33 11.83
C PRO A 120 -21.05 -6.20 11.78
N THR A 121 -20.65 -4.96 12.07
CA THR A 121 -21.63 -3.87 12.17
C THR A 121 -21.29 -2.64 11.36
N MET A 122 -20.09 -2.51 10.82
CA MET A 122 -19.73 -1.30 10.06
C MET A 122 -20.34 -1.35 8.68
N LYS A 123 -20.70 -0.19 8.17
CA LYS A 123 -21.41 -0.09 6.90
C LYS A 123 -20.44 0.12 5.75
N PRO A 124 -20.79 -0.36 4.55
CA PRO A 124 -19.95 -0.14 3.37
C PRO A 124 -19.98 1.34 2.97
N ILE A 125 -18.91 1.73 2.27
CA ILE A 125 -18.80 3.05 1.66
C ILE A 125 -19.18 2.90 0.20
N VAL A 126 -20.22 3.63 -0.23
CA VAL A 126 -20.67 3.60 -1.62
C VAL A 126 -20.08 4.82 -2.31
N VAL A 127 -19.35 4.58 -3.39
CA VAL A 127 -18.72 5.64 -4.17
C VAL A 127 -19.43 5.73 -5.49
N GLU A 128 -20.16 6.84 -5.67
CA GLU A 128 -20.93 7.06 -6.89
C GLU A 128 -20.02 7.43 -8.04
N ALA A 129 -20.47 7.14 -9.25
CA ALA A 129 -19.74 7.54 -10.46
C ALA A 129 -19.58 9.06 -10.49
N GLY A 130 -18.39 9.51 -10.91
CA GLY A 130 -18.13 10.94 -11.00
C GLY A 130 -17.61 11.58 -9.73
N ARG A 131 -17.49 10.83 -8.65
CA ARG A 131 -16.94 11.37 -7.41
C ARG A 131 -15.44 11.58 -7.58
N GLY A 132 -15.01 12.85 -7.45
CA GLY A 132 -13.64 13.21 -7.80
C GLY A 132 -12.59 12.93 -6.73
N ASP A 133 -13.01 12.63 -5.50
CA ASP A 133 -12.09 12.45 -4.39
C ASP A 133 -11.89 10.98 -4.04
N PHE A 134 -12.13 10.09 -4.98
CA PHE A 134 -11.92 8.66 -4.80
C PHE A 134 -10.90 8.15 -5.80
N ARG A 135 -9.97 7.34 -5.32
CA ARG A 135 -9.11 6.58 -6.24
C ARG A 135 -8.61 5.32 -5.55
N ILE A 136 -8.39 4.28 -6.35
CA ILE A 136 -7.76 3.05 -5.88
C ILE A 136 -6.26 3.29 -5.85
N LEU A 137 -5.62 2.97 -4.74
CA LEU A 137 -4.16 3.07 -4.61
C LEU A 137 -3.51 1.77 -5.02
N GLY A 138 -4.12 0.64 -4.69
CA GLY A 138 -3.57 -0.64 -5.06
C GLY A 138 -4.29 -1.79 -4.38
N LYS A 139 -3.79 -3.00 -4.66
CA LYS A 139 -4.33 -4.23 -4.11
C LYS A 139 -3.47 -4.68 -2.94
N VAL A 140 -4.10 -5.03 -1.84
CA VAL A 140 -3.39 -5.57 -0.68
C VAL A 140 -2.96 -6.98 -1.02
N VAL A 141 -1.66 -7.24 -0.91
CA VAL A 141 -1.07 -8.53 -1.26
C VAL A 141 -0.37 -9.17 -0.07
N GLY A 142 -0.32 -8.51 1.07
CA GLY A 142 0.29 -9.09 2.26
C GLY A 142 -0.03 -8.27 3.49
N VAL A 143 0.19 -8.89 4.64
CA VAL A 143 -0.01 -8.26 5.94
C VAL A 143 1.20 -8.61 6.80
N MET A 144 1.72 -7.63 7.53
CA MET A 144 2.80 -7.84 8.48
C MET A 144 2.37 -7.36 9.85
N ARG A 145 2.69 -8.16 10.84
CA ARG A 145 2.39 -7.81 12.23
C ARG A 145 3.55 -8.26 13.10
N GLN A 146 3.95 -7.37 13.97
CA GLN A 146 4.99 -7.70 14.93
C GLN A 146 4.31 -8.13 16.21
N ILE A 147 4.73 -9.24 16.72
CA ILE A 147 4.17 -9.80 17.96
C ILE A 147 4.96 -9.27 19.16
#